data_42099943a56dba04b0df3f50767ee367
#
_entry.id   42099943a56dba04b0df3f50767ee367
#
_cell.length_a   1.000
_cell.length_b   1.000
_cell.length_c   1.000
_cell.angle_alpha   90.00
_cell.angle_beta   90.00
_cell.angle_gamma   90.00
#
_symmetry.space_group_name_H-M   'P 1'
#
loop_
_entity.id
_entity.type
_entity.pdbx_description
1 polymer ?
#
loop_
_entity_poly.entity_id
_entity_poly.type
_entity_poly.pdbx_seq_one_letter_code
_entity_poly.pdbx_strand_id
1 'polypeptide(L)'
;PASAAVKDAPHADALSPRTRLAEFEILSVLGVGGFGVVYKAFDHSLHRAVAIKEYLPLALAGRADGLSVSVRTLSDEPAFQSGLKSFVGEARLLAQFDHPSLVKVFRFWEAHNTAYMVMPLYHGMTLKQARAQMRTPPSEAWLRQVLWSVLGALRMLHDSQTLHRDISPDNIFLQD
;
A
#
# COMPACT_ATOMS: atom_id res chain seq x y z
N PRO A 1 -7.22 10.78 26.02
CA PRO A 1 -6.20 9.80 25.82
C PRO A 1 -6.85 8.43 25.71
N ALA A 2 -7.13 7.99 24.52
CA ALA A 2 -7.46 6.61 24.21
C ALA A 2 -6.90 6.35 22.81
N SER A 3 -5.68 5.84 22.79
CA SER A 3 -5.08 5.20 21.65
C SER A 3 -6.07 4.15 21.14
N ALA A 4 -6.62 4.35 19.96
CA ALA A 4 -7.36 3.31 19.26
C ALA A 4 -6.33 2.24 18.89
N ALA A 5 -6.23 1.22 19.71
CA ALA A 5 -5.52 -0.01 19.40
C ALA A 5 -6.15 -0.57 18.13
N VAL A 6 -5.43 -0.50 17.01
CA VAL A 6 -5.69 -1.34 15.85
C VAL A 6 -5.67 -2.77 16.38
N LYS A 7 -6.79 -3.45 16.33
CA LYS A 7 -6.89 -4.86 16.72
C LYS A 7 -5.97 -5.64 15.79
N ASP A 8 -4.82 -6.04 16.30
CA ASP A 8 -3.95 -7.07 15.75
C ASP A 8 -4.69 -8.43 15.83
N ALA A 9 -5.64 -8.66 14.94
CA ALA A 9 -5.99 -10.01 14.59
C ALA A 9 -4.98 -10.44 13.51
N PRO A 10 -4.09 -11.41 13.79
CA PRO A 10 -3.17 -11.88 12.78
C PRO A 10 -4.01 -12.47 11.65
N HIS A 11 -3.95 -11.84 10.47
CA HIS A 11 -4.49 -12.48 9.27
C HIS A 11 -3.65 -13.72 9.03
N ALA A 12 -4.26 -14.89 8.99
CA ALA A 12 -3.58 -16.18 8.93
C ALA A 12 -2.55 -16.28 7.77
N ASP A 13 -2.82 -15.54 6.68
CA ASP A 13 -1.95 -15.51 5.50
C ASP A 13 -0.92 -14.35 5.52
N ALA A 14 -0.96 -13.44 6.50
CA ALA A 14 0.02 -12.37 6.60
C ALA A 14 1.36 -12.87 7.16
N LEU A 15 2.46 -12.23 6.74
CA LEU A 15 3.78 -12.52 7.29
C LEU A 15 3.84 -12.16 8.77
N SER A 16 4.40 -13.07 9.55
CA SER A 16 4.58 -12.88 10.99
C SER A 16 5.67 -11.83 11.29
N PRO A 17 5.59 -11.13 12.43
CA PRO A 17 6.69 -10.31 12.91
C PRO A 17 8.01 -11.09 12.96
N ARG A 18 9.13 -10.41 12.70
CA ARG A 18 10.49 -10.95 12.56
C ARG A 18 10.75 -11.75 11.28
N THR A 19 9.76 -11.94 10.39
CA THR A 19 10.01 -12.52 9.06
C THR A 19 10.98 -11.63 8.30
N ARG A 20 11.97 -12.25 7.65
CA ARG A 20 12.95 -11.55 6.81
C ARG A 20 12.56 -11.63 5.34
N LEU A 21 12.56 -10.48 4.69
CA LEU A 21 12.42 -10.29 3.25
C LEU A 21 13.65 -9.51 2.78
N ALA A 22 14.67 -10.20 2.29
CA ALA A 22 15.98 -9.62 1.98
C ALA A 22 16.54 -8.83 3.20
N GLU A 23 16.86 -7.54 3.04
CA GLU A 23 17.34 -6.67 4.12
C GLU A 23 16.24 -6.16 5.07
N PHE A 24 14.97 -6.44 4.76
CA PHE A 24 13.84 -5.94 5.54
C PHE A 24 13.36 -6.96 6.57
N GLU A 25 12.99 -6.49 7.75
CA GLU A 25 12.38 -7.29 8.81
C GLU A 25 10.95 -6.81 9.06
N ILE A 26 9.97 -7.70 8.93
CA ILE A 26 8.57 -7.40 9.22
C ILE A 26 8.40 -7.13 10.71
N LEU A 27 7.80 -6.00 11.05
CA LEU A 27 7.51 -5.61 12.44
C LEU A 27 6.04 -5.85 12.79
N SER A 28 5.12 -5.43 11.94
CA SER A 28 3.66 -5.59 12.15
C SER A 28 2.90 -5.40 10.85
N VAL A 29 1.64 -5.81 10.84
CA VAL A 29 0.69 -5.50 9.77
C VAL A 29 0.14 -4.09 10.00
N LEU A 30 0.16 -3.24 8.96
CA LEU A 30 -0.45 -1.91 8.97
C LEU A 30 -1.89 -1.92 8.44
N GLY A 31 -2.15 -2.80 7.48
CA GLY A 31 -3.47 -2.92 6.88
C GLY A 31 -3.58 -4.10 5.92
N VAL A 32 -4.82 -4.53 5.71
CA VAL A 32 -5.19 -5.58 4.77
C VAL A 32 -6.26 -5.03 3.85
N GLY A 33 -6.09 -5.18 2.55
CA GLY A 33 -7.03 -4.73 1.53
C GLY A 33 -7.31 -5.79 0.48
N GLY A 34 -8.16 -5.47 -0.48
CA GLY A 34 -8.55 -6.41 -1.55
C GLY A 34 -7.38 -6.88 -2.42
N PHE A 35 -6.34 -6.08 -2.53
CA PHE A 35 -5.17 -6.38 -3.38
C PHE A 35 -3.93 -6.84 -2.62
N GLY A 36 -3.99 -6.88 -1.29
CA GLY A 36 -2.84 -7.35 -0.52
C GLY A 36 -2.75 -6.84 0.91
N VAL A 37 -1.57 -7.01 1.46
CA VAL A 37 -1.23 -6.68 2.84
C VAL A 37 -0.14 -5.61 2.86
N VAL A 38 -0.28 -4.65 3.75
CA VAL A 38 0.75 -3.62 4.01
C VAL A 38 1.36 -3.88 5.38
N TYR A 39 2.67 -3.96 5.42
CA TYR A 39 3.45 -4.19 6.62
C TYR A 39 4.25 -2.95 7.01
N LYS A 40 4.42 -2.74 8.30
CA LYS A 40 5.54 -1.97 8.85
C LYS A 40 6.76 -2.88 8.88
N ALA A 41 7.88 -2.42 8.35
CA ALA A 41 9.11 -3.17 8.34
C ALA A 41 10.31 -2.29 8.73
N PHE A 42 11.40 -2.91 9.12
CA PHE A 42 12.68 -2.24 9.38
C PHE A 42 13.68 -2.60 8.29
N ASP A 43 14.24 -1.59 7.66
CA ASP A 43 15.33 -1.70 6.70
C ASP A 43 16.66 -1.72 7.45
N HIS A 44 17.30 -2.89 7.51
CA HIS A 44 18.56 -3.08 8.22
C HIS A 44 19.77 -2.49 7.49
N SER A 45 19.65 -2.25 6.18
CA SER A 45 20.73 -1.61 5.40
C SER A 45 20.79 -0.11 5.60
N LEU A 46 19.63 0.54 5.69
CA LEU A 46 19.51 1.99 5.84
C LEU A 46 19.07 2.43 7.23
N HIS A 47 18.92 1.48 8.19
CA HIS A 47 18.55 1.71 9.59
C HIS A 47 17.30 2.59 9.74
N ARG A 48 16.23 2.28 8.99
CA ARG A 48 14.99 3.06 9.01
C ARG A 48 13.75 2.18 8.95
N ALA A 49 12.62 2.72 9.43
CA ALA A 49 11.33 2.10 9.24
C ALA A 49 10.79 2.42 7.83
N VAL A 50 10.14 1.43 7.22
CA VAL A 50 9.50 1.51 5.90
C VAL A 50 8.14 0.83 5.92
N ALA A 51 7.31 1.09 4.91
CA ALA A 51 6.13 0.30 4.61
C ALA A 51 6.44 -0.66 3.46
N ILE A 52 5.95 -1.90 3.55
CA ILE A 52 6.04 -2.89 2.47
C ILE A 52 4.64 -3.33 2.11
N LYS A 53 4.24 -3.10 0.85
CA LYS A 53 3.00 -3.63 0.29
C LYS A 53 3.30 -4.95 -0.42
N GLU A 54 2.62 -6.01 -0.04
CA GLU A 54 2.68 -7.32 -0.67
C GLU A 54 1.43 -7.55 -1.49
N TYR A 55 1.57 -8.03 -2.72
CA TYR A 55 0.44 -8.50 -3.51
C TYR A 55 -0.06 -9.83 -2.96
N LEU A 56 -1.13 -9.82 -2.22
CA LEU A 56 -1.78 -10.99 -1.63
C LEU A 56 -3.29 -10.80 -1.60
N PRO A 57 -3.97 -10.99 -2.75
CA PRO A 57 -5.42 -10.89 -2.82
C PRO A 57 -6.06 -12.10 -2.11
N LEU A 58 -6.46 -11.92 -0.86
CA LEU A 58 -6.92 -12.99 0.03
C LEU A 58 -8.13 -13.77 -0.50
N ALA A 59 -8.91 -13.17 -1.40
CA ALA A 59 -10.01 -13.85 -2.07
C ALA A 59 -9.53 -14.92 -3.07
N LEU A 60 -8.34 -14.75 -3.65
CA LEU A 60 -7.81 -15.61 -4.72
C LEU A 60 -6.64 -16.46 -4.26
N ALA A 61 -5.89 -16.01 -3.26
CA ALA A 61 -4.64 -16.63 -2.85
C ALA A 61 -4.46 -16.63 -1.34
N GLY A 62 -3.56 -17.44 -0.85
CA GLY A 62 -3.19 -17.55 0.54
C GLY A 62 -1.78 -18.10 0.68
N ARG A 63 -1.38 -18.35 1.91
CA ARG A 63 -0.08 -18.86 2.28
C ARG A 63 -0.26 -20.15 3.08
N ALA A 64 0.18 -21.27 2.53
CA ALA A 64 0.09 -22.57 3.21
C ALA A 64 1.26 -22.75 4.17
N ASP A 65 2.49 -22.59 3.64
CA ASP A 65 3.73 -22.74 4.39
C ASP A 65 4.76 -21.69 3.97
N GLY A 66 5.49 -21.16 4.96
CA GLY A 66 6.62 -20.25 4.73
C GLY A 66 6.25 -18.94 4.07
N LEU A 67 7.03 -18.52 3.07
CA LEU A 67 6.88 -17.23 2.41
C LEU A 67 6.05 -17.27 1.13
N SER A 68 5.92 -18.45 0.51
CA SER A 68 5.33 -18.58 -0.83
C SER A 68 3.81 -18.45 -0.81
N VAL A 69 3.31 -17.67 -1.74
CA VAL A 69 1.88 -17.48 -2.01
C VAL A 69 1.42 -18.50 -3.03
N SER A 70 0.24 -19.04 -2.84
CA SER A 70 -0.41 -19.97 -3.78
C SER A 70 -1.86 -19.57 -3.98
N VAL A 71 -2.37 -19.78 -5.18
CA VAL A 71 -3.81 -19.60 -5.46
C VAL A 71 -4.65 -20.61 -4.69
N ARG A 72 -5.84 -20.22 -4.30
CA ARG A 72 -6.77 -21.10 -3.55
C ARG A 72 -7.31 -22.21 -4.44
N THR A 73 -7.59 -21.89 -5.70
CA THR A 73 -8.06 -22.85 -6.71
C THR A 73 -7.34 -22.60 -8.04
N LEU A 74 -7.26 -23.63 -8.89
CA LEU A 74 -6.68 -23.50 -10.23
C LEU A 74 -7.46 -22.51 -11.12
N SER A 75 -8.74 -22.31 -10.87
CA SER A 75 -9.56 -21.34 -11.58
C SER A 75 -9.22 -19.89 -11.23
N ASP A 76 -8.58 -19.64 -10.09
CA ASP A 76 -8.16 -18.31 -9.66
C ASP A 76 -6.83 -17.85 -10.30
N GLU A 77 -6.07 -18.78 -10.87
CA GLU A 77 -4.74 -18.51 -11.43
C GLU A 77 -4.73 -17.37 -12.47
N PRO A 78 -5.61 -17.32 -13.48
CA PRO A 78 -5.61 -16.24 -14.46
C PRO A 78 -5.86 -14.88 -13.83
N ALA A 79 -6.80 -14.78 -12.88
CA ALA A 79 -7.12 -13.55 -12.16
C ALA A 79 -5.96 -13.10 -11.27
N PHE A 80 -5.34 -14.05 -10.56
CA PHE A 80 -4.17 -13.81 -9.72
C PHE A 80 -3.00 -13.27 -10.56
N GLN A 81 -2.66 -13.91 -11.67
CA GLN A 81 -1.56 -13.50 -12.55
C GLN A 81 -1.83 -12.13 -13.19
N SER A 82 -3.08 -11.85 -13.59
CA SER A 82 -3.46 -10.53 -14.10
C SER A 82 -3.28 -9.43 -13.07
N GLY A 83 -3.70 -9.69 -11.82
CA GLY A 83 -3.52 -8.75 -10.71
C GLY A 83 -2.05 -8.55 -10.33
N LEU A 84 -1.23 -9.61 -10.35
CA LEU A 84 0.20 -9.53 -10.10
C LEU A 84 0.89 -8.64 -11.14
N LYS A 85 0.58 -8.83 -12.43
CA LYS A 85 1.09 -7.96 -13.51
C LYS A 85 0.68 -6.50 -13.31
N SER A 86 -0.56 -6.26 -12.90
CA SER A 86 -1.06 -4.90 -12.61
C SER A 86 -0.32 -4.28 -11.44
N PHE A 87 -0.07 -5.02 -10.36
CA PHE A 87 0.69 -4.57 -9.19
C PHE A 87 2.14 -4.20 -9.54
N VAL A 88 2.82 -5.05 -10.31
CA VAL A 88 4.18 -4.77 -10.79
C VAL A 88 4.20 -3.57 -11.74
N GLY A 89 3.19 -3.44 -12.60
CA GLY A 89 3.00 -2.29 -13.47
C GLY A 89 2.83 -0.98 -12.69
N GLU A 90 2.00 -0.99 -11.63
CA GLU A 90 1.83 0.14 -10.71
C GLU A 90 3.15 0.54 -10.06
N ALA A 91 3.90 -0.43 -9.52
CA ALA A 91 5.19 -0.17 -8.89
C ALA A 91 6.20 0.46 -9.85
N ARG A 92 6.30 -0.06 -11.08
CA ARG A 92 7.16 0.48 -12.14
C ARG A 92 6.77 1.90 -12.54
N LEU A 93 5.46 2.14 -12.62
CA LEU A 93 4.93 3.45 -12.97
C LEU A 93 5.27 4.47 -11.87
N LEU A 94 4.92 4.17 -10.62
CA LEU A 94 5.18 5.06 -9.47
C LEU A 94 6.68 5.36 -9.31
N ALA A 95 7.55 4.40 -9.62
CA ALA A 95 8.99 4.59 -9.56
C ALA A 95 9.54 5.61 -10.57
N GLN A 96 8.77 5.97 -11.60
CA GLN A 96 9.16 6.96 -12.61
C GLN A 96 8.84 8.40 -12.19
N PHE A 97 8.01 8.58 -11.16
CA PHE A 97 7.53 9.91 -10.75
C PHE A 97 8.12 10.30 -9.39
N ASP A 98 8.51 11.56 -9.27
CA ASP A 98 8.90 12.18 -8.01
C ASP A 98 8.02 13.41 -7.79
N HIS A 99 6.94 13.25 -7.01
CA HIS A 99 5.99 14.31 -6.69
C HIS A 99 5.55 14.15 -5.23
N PRO A 100 5.45 15.24 -4.44
CA PRO A 100 5.12 15.16 -3.01
C PRO A 100 3.75 14.53 -2.71
N SER A 101 2.83 14.55 -3.67
CA SER A 101 1.50 13.94 -3.53
C SER A 101 1.36 12.59 -4.27
N LEU A 102 2.45 11.98 -4.71
CA LEU A 102 2.49 10.59 -5.18
C LEU A 102 3.31 9.74 -4.22
N VAL A 103 2.87 8.50 -4.02
CA VAL A 103 3.60 7.55 -3.19
C VAL A 103 4.96 7.27 -3.84
N LYS A 104 6.03 7.51 -3.11
CA LYS A 104 7.39 7.21 -3.56
C LYS A 104 7.66 5.71 -3.41
N VAL A 105 8.16 5.08 -4.46
CA VAL A 105 8.63 3.68 -4.43
C VAL A 105 10.13 3.68 -4.24
N PHE A 106 10.61 3.08 -3.15
CA PHE A 106 12.05 2.91 -2.90
C PHE A 106 12.62 1.70 -3.64
N ARG A 107 11.86 0.62 -3.65
CA ARG A 107 12.24 -0.66 -4.26
C ARG A 107 10.99 -1.50 -4.54
N PHE A 108 11.04 -2.34 -5.56
CA PHE A 108 10.08 -3.42 -5.76
C PHE A 108 10.83 -4.66 -6.29
N TRP A 109 10.28 -5.84 -6.01
CA TRP A 109 10.78 -7.10 -6.55
C TRP A 109 9.70 -8.17 -6.54
N GLU A 110 9.91 -9.20 -7.35
CA GLU A 110 9.07 -10.40 -7.39
C GLU A 110 9.83 -11.55 -6.71
N ALA A 111 9.19 -12.21 -5.77
CA ALA A 111 9.69 -13.40 -5.07
C ALA A 111 8.52 -14.16 -4.42
N HIS A 112 8.70 -15.42 -4.08
CA HIS A 112 7.73 -16.23 -3.33
C HIS A 112 6.34 -16.29 -4.00
N ASN A 113 6.31 -16.32 -5.34
CA ASN A 113 5.11 -16.29 -6.18
C ASN A 113 4.23 -15.05 -5.95
N THR A 114 4.81 -13.95 -5.49
CA THR A 114 4.17 -12.65 -5.30
C THR A 114 5.12 -11.51 -5.61
N ALA A 115 4.72 -10.28 -5.34
CA ALA A 115 5.54 -9.09 -5.48
C ALA A 115 5.44 -8.20 -4.25
N TYR A 116 6.52 -7.48 -4.00
CA TYR A 116 6.67 -6.57 -2.87
C TYR A 116 7.04 -5.17 -3.36
N MET A 117 6.46 -4.14 -2.76
CA MET A 117 6.77 -2.74 -3.02
C MET A 117 7.13 -2.05 -1.70
N VAL A 118 8.33 -1.50 -1.62
CA VAL A 118 8.82 -0.74 -0.45
C VAL A 118 8.60 0.74 -0.67
N MET A 119 8.03 1.39 0.31
CA MET A 119 7.70 2.81 0.28
C MET A 119 8.02 3.48 1.63
N PRO A 120 8.06 4.81 1.71
CA PRO A 120 8.13 5.51 2.99
C PRO A 120 7.01 5.06 3.94
N LEU A 121 7.33 4.96 5.23
CA LEU A 121 6.30 4.81 6.26
C LEU A 121 5.69 6.19 6.52
N TYR A 122 4.50 6.42 6.00
CA TYR A 122 3.75 7.65 6.25
C TYR A 122 2.98 7.56 7.57
N HIS A 123 2.95 8.68 8.30
CA HIS A 123 2.13 8.87 9.50
C HIS A 123 0.94 9.75 9.14
N GLY A 124 -0.25 9.38 9.61
CA GLY A 124 -1.48 10.09 9.28
C GLY A 124 -2.66 9.12 9.06
N MET A 125 -3.60 9.52 8.21
CA MET A 125 -4.79 8.73 7.92
C MET A 125 -5.31 8.96 6.50
N THR A 126 -6.18 8.07 6.02
CA THR A 126 -6.84 8.28 4.72
C THR A 126 -7.85 9.43 4.79
N LEU A 127 -8.13 10.06 3.66
CA LEU A 127 -9.18 11.09 3.55
C LEU A 127 -10.53 10.57 4.02
N LYS A 128 -10.84 9.30 3.76
CA LYS A 128 -12.06 8.64 4.26
C LYS A 128 -12.09 8.58 5.78
N GLN A 129 -11.00 8.18 6.41
CA GLN A 129 -10.87 8.13 7.87
C GLN A 129 -10.99 9.53 8.49
N ALA A 130 -10.28 10.51 7.90
CA ALA A 130 -10.36 11.89 8.33
C ALA A 130 -11.80 12.42 8.25
N ARG A 131 -12.50 12.17 7.13
CA ARG A 131 -13.89 12.58 6.94
C ARG A 131 -14.84 11.94 7.96
N ALA A 132 -14.64 10.67 8.29
CA ALA A 132 -15.45 9.97 9.28
C ALA A 132 -15.27 10.52 10.71
N GLN A 133 -14.13 11.14 11.01
CA GLN A 133 -13.85 11.77 12.31
C GLN A 133 -14.34 13.22 12.41
N MET A 134 -14.66 13.85 11.28
CA MET A 134 -15.14 15.25 11.25
C MET A 134 -16.58 15.34 11.77
N ARG A 135 -16.79 16.18 12.76
CA ARG A 135 -18.13 16.48 13.31
C ARG A 135 -18.90 17.48 12.46
N THR A 136 -18.19 18.32 11.71
CA THR A 136 -18.75 19.33 10.81
C THR A 136 -18.14 19.17 9.41
N PRO A 137 -18.79 19.69 8.36
CA PRO A 137 -18.18 19.73 7.03
C PRO A 137 -16.82 20.45 7.07
N PRO A 138 -15.83 19.98 6.30
CA PRO A 138 -14.54 20.64 6.19
C PRO A 138 -14.68 22.06 5.60
N SER A 139 -13.77 22.95 5.95
CA SER A 139 -13.74 24.29 5.38
C SER A 139 -13.37 24.27 3.89
N GLU A 140 -13.80 25.27 3.15
CA GLU A 140 -13.44 25.42 1.74
C GLU A 140 -11.92 25.52 1.55
N ALA A 141 -11.22 26.21 2.44
CA ALA A 141 -9.75 26.33 2.40
C ALA A 141 -9.07 24.95 2.50
N TRP A 142 -9.53 24.11 3.41
CA TRP A 142 -9.02 22.74 3.56
C TRP A 142 -9.32 21.87 2.34
N LEU A 143 -10.54 21.97 1.79
CA LEU A 143 -10.92 21.24 0.57
C LEU A 143 -10.04 21.66 -0.61
N ARG A 144 -9.80 22.97 -0.76
CA ARG A 144 -8.91 23.49 -1.81
C ARG A 144 -7.49 22.96 -1.66
N GLN A 145 -6.94 22.90 -0.45
CA GLN A 145 -5.60 22.38 -0.21
C GLN A 145 -5.48 20.91 -0.64
N VAL A 146 -6.43 20.05 -0.23
CA VAL A 146 -6.46 18.65 -0.65
C VAL A 146 -6.59 18.54 -2.17
N LEU A 147 -7.52 19.30 -2.76
CA LEU A 147 -7.76 19.27 -4.21
C LEU A 147 -6.51 19.69 -5.02
N TRP A 148 -5.85 20.78 -4.62
CA TRP A 148 -4.63 21.24 -5.30
C TRP A 148 -3.50 20.20 -5.25
N SER A 149 -3.33 19.54 -4.12
CA SER A 149 -2.35 18.46 -3.97
C SER A 149 -2.62 17.30 -4.92
N VAL A 150 -3.89 16.88 -5.01
CA VAL A 150 -4.32 15.80 -5.92
C VAL A 150 -4.18 16.23 -7.38
N LEU A 151 -4.63 17.44 -7.73
CA LEU A 151 -4.54 17.96 -9.10
C LEU A 151 -3.08 18.11 -9.57
N GLY A 152 -2.15 18.50 -8.68
CA GLY A 152 -0.74 18.56 -9.01
C GLY A 152 -0.17 17.19 -9.40
N ALA A 153 -0.49 16.15 -8.62
CA ALA A 153 -0.11 14.78 -8.95
C ALA A 153 -0.74 14.29 -10.25
N LEU A 154 -2.04 14.56 -10.45
CA LEU A 154 -2.75 14.16 -11.67
C LEU A 154 -2.18 14.85 -12.92
N ARG A 155 -1.84 16.13 -12.83
CA ARG A 155 -1.22 16.85 -13.93
C ARG A 155 0.08 16.16 -14.37
N MET A 156 0.96 15.82 -13.41
CA MET A 156 2.20 15.12 -13.72
C MET A 156 1.95 13.78 -14.43
N LEU A 157 0.98 13.00 -13.96
CA LEU A 157 0.60 11.73 -14.60
C LEU A 157 0.05 11.95 -16.01
N HIS A 158 -0.85 12.93 -16.19
CA HIS A 158 -1.48 13.22 -17.48
C HIS A 158 -0.49 13.78 -18.50
N ASP A 159 0.45 14.62 -18.07
CA ASP A 159 1.54 15.13 -18.93
C ASP A 159 2.39 13.97 -19.49
N SER A 160 2.46 12.85 -18.74
CA SER A 160 3.10 11.60 -19.16
C SER A 160 2.12 10.60 -19.81
N GLN A 161 0.93 11.06 -20.24
CA GLN A 161 -0.13 10.26 -20.85
C GLN A 161 -0.58 9.05 -20.00
N THR A 162 -0.48 9.18 -18.70
CA THR A 162 -0.83 8.15 -17.72
C THR A 162 -2.08 8.56 -16.94
N LEU A 163 -3.00 7.61 -16.75
CA LEU A 163 -4.20 7.80 -15.93
C LEU A 163 -4.06 7.05 -14.62
N HIS A 164 -4.44 7.68 -13.50
CA HIS A 164 -4.40 7.06 -12.17
C HIS A 164 -5.44 5.92 -12.03
N ARG A 165 -6.65 6.08 -12.56
CA ARG A 165 -7.76 5.12 -12.63
C ARG A 165 -8.39 4.67 -11.30
N ASP A 166 -7.81 5.06 -10.15
CA ASP A 166 -8.30 4.64 -8.83
C ASP A 166 -8.19 5.77 -7.80
N ILE A 167 -8.76 6.95 -8.14
CA ILE A 167 -8.83 8.07 -7.21
C ILE A 167 -10.05 7.90 -6.34
N SER A 168 -9.81 7.67 -5.05
CA SER A 168 -10.85 7.53 -4.04
C SER A 168 -10.39 8.09 -2.70
N PRO A 169 -11.29 8.41 -1.78
CA PRO A 169 -10.91 8.84 -0.43
C PRO A 169 -10.10 7.81 0.37
N ASP A 170 -10.18 6.53 0.02
CA ASP A 170 -9.37 5.46 0.61
C ASP A 170 -7.92 5.51 0.13
N ASN A 171 -7.67 6.04 -1.08
CA ASN A 171 -6.36 6.11 -1.73
C ASN A 171 -5.70 7.50 -1.61
N ILE A 172 -6.32 8.44 -0.91
CA ILE A 172 -5.73 9.73 -0.56
C ILE A 172 -5.33 9.69 0.91
N PHE A 173 -4.02 9.76 1.17
CA PHE A 173 -3.46 9.71 2.51
C PHE A 173 -3.07 11.13 2.96
N LEU A 174 -3.57 11.56 4.09
CA LEU A 174 -3.26 12.83 4.73
C LEU A 174 -2.12 12.58 5.71
N GLN A 175 -0.98 13.19 5.46
CA GLN A 175 0.18 13.14 6.36
C GLN A 175 0.01 14.14 7.50
N ASP A 176 0.51 13.75 8.69
CA ASP A 176 0.61 14.62 9.86
C ASP A 176 1.63 15.75 9.65
#